data_8abd1b3dada8b855230a48edac146d03
#
_entry.id   8abd1b3dada8b855230a48edac146d03
#
_cell.length_a   1.000
_cell.length_b   1.000
_cell.length_c   1.000
_cell.angle_alpha   90.00
_cell.angle_beta   90.00
_cell.angle_gamma   90.00
#
_symmetry.space_group_name_H-M   'P 1'
#
loop_
_entity.id
_entity.type
_entity.pdbx_description
1 polymer ?
#
loop_
_entity_poly.entity_id
_entity_poly.type
_entity_poly.pdbx_seq_one_letter_code
_entity_poly.pdbx_strand_id
1 'polypeptide(L)'
;MTYLVTFSPLEPYTFGTDQSFTYEGADKTGQESYLAASNQLPEQTMLLGALRYMALQKAGLLHTDFSYTPAEQERIRACIGPESFRFQKPDQSFGVIHALSPLFLVNREKQTVLIPNPFHNRASKSGYQPMQLGAPIRCGEGEIRLPLAEEYKAKKGYASGFLELGSRDVYSELFQKHLITGNQEVMEEDEREQAFFRRERYALDKDYAFAVLAETAADALPTDCVVYMGVKRAAFRARVCPAEAFPAFQGQAAESPSALLKGLVEAELNTGDAWYYALSDLIAPPGFRLGSFSIVEEKSLRNIETKLGETRLLHRRRRSPIRWHLIRAGSVFSGQAPMLEKNAAAESIGYNVICNLGG
;
A
#
# COMPACT_ATOMS: atom_id res chain seq x y z
N MET A 1 -17.32 -0.38 -13.71
CA MET A 1 -17.89 -1.30 -12.71
C MET A 1 -16.84 -1.55 -11.63
N THR A 2 -17.24 -1.55 -10.36
CA THR A 2 -16.31 -1.71 -9.23
C THR A 2 -16.27 -3.17 -8.78
N TYR A 3 -15.06 -3.71 -8.69
CA TYR A 3 -14.78 -5.07 -8.24
C TYR A 3 -13.97 -5.06 -6.95
N LEU A 4 -14.20 -6.00 -6.08
CA LEU A 4 -13.28 -6.36 -5.01
C LEU A 4 -12.26 -7.35 -5.58
N VAL A 5 -10.99 -6.99 -5.51
CA VAL A 5 -9.86 -7.86 -5.88
C VAL A 5 -9.07 -8.21 -4.63
N THR A 6 -8.95 -9.50 -4.36
CA THR A 6 -8.21 -10.02 -3.21
C THR A 6 -6.97 -10.78 -3.66
N PHE A 7 -5.89 -10.66 -2.90
CA PHE A 7 -4.62 -11.34 -3.15
C PHE A 7 -4.21 -12.13 -1.91
N SER A 8 -4.31 -13.46 -1.97
CA SER A 8 -3.90 -14.36 -0.89
C SER A 8 -2.51 -14.91 -1.20
N PRO A 9 -1.50 -14.68 -0.33
CA PRO A 9 -0.19 -15.28 -0.52
C PRO A 9 -0.28 -16.81 -0.53
N LEU A 10 0.39 -17.45 -1.48
CA LEU A 10 0.54 -18.91 -1.53
C LEU A 10 1.85 -19.38 -0.87
N GLU A 11 2.75 -18.47 -0.62
CA GLU A 11 4.05 -18.69 0.03
C GLU A 11 4.50 -17.41 0.78
N PRO A 12 5.48 -17.50 1.69
CA PRO A 12 6.08 -16.31 2.29
C PRO A 12 6.71 -15.41 1.22
N TYR A 13 6.47 -14.12 1.30
CA TYR A 13 6.83 -13.12 0.28
C TYR A 13 7.85 -12.10 0.80
N THR A 14 8.50 -11.40 -0.13
CA THR A 14 9.35 -10.24 0.13
C THR A 14 8.85 -9.09 -0.75
N PHE A 15 8.34 -8.03 -0.13
CA PHE A 15 8.10 -6.76 -0.81
C PHE A 15 9.32 -5.89 -0.57
N GLY A 16 10.03 -5.50 -1.64
CA GLY A 16 11.25 -4.69 -1.49
C GLY A 16 10.96 -3.36 -0.78
N THR A 17 11.96 -2.87 -0.07
CA THR A 17 12.00 -1.49 0.44
C THR A 17 12.66 -0.56 -0.57
N ASP A 18 12.78 0.73 -0.26
CA ASP A 18 13.51 1.67 -1.12
C ASP A 18 15.03 1.41 -1.12
N GLN A 19 15.55 0.73 -0.11
CA GLN A 19 16.93 0.24 -0.02
C GLN A 19 17.00 -1.23 -0.41
N SER A 20 18.02 -1.59 -1.20
CA SER A 20 18.20 -2.98 -1.62
C SER A 20 18.77 -3.84 -0.49
N PHE A 21 19.77 -3.30 0.21
CA PHE A 21 20.47 -3.96 1.32
C PHE A 21 20.86 -2.93 2.37
N THR A 22 20.80 -3.33 3.63
CA THR A 22 21.34 -2.61 4.77
C THR A 22 22.54 -3.38 5.30
N TYR A 23 23.68 -2.72 5.44
CA TYR A 23 24.87 -3.30 6.05
C TYR A 23 24.64 -3.52 7.55
N GLU A 24 24.88 -4.72 8.04
CA GLU A 24 24.68 -5.10 9.45
C GLU A 24 25.98 -5.15 10.25
N GLY A 25 27.11 -5.06 9.60
CA GLY A 25 28.45 -5.18 10.21
C GLY A 25 29.22 -6.40 9.70
N ALA A 26 30.45 -6.52 10.13
CA ALA A 26 31.28 -7.69 9.92
C ALA A 26 31.36 -8.53 11.21
N ASP A 27 31.45 -9.84 11.07
CA ASP A 27 31.69 -10.72 12.19
C ASP A 27 33.18 -10.70 12.62
N LYS A 28 33.53 -11.51 13.63
CA LYS A 28 34.91 -11.60 14.13
C LYS A 28 35.93 -12.13 13.10
N THR A 29 35.47 -12.72 12.00
CA THR A 29 36.30 -13.23 10.90
C THR A 29 36.42 -12.20 9.76
N GLY A 30 35.80 -11.01 9.89
CA GLY A 30 35.79 -9.99 8.86
C GLY A 30 34.72 -10.21 7.79
N GLN A 31 33.82 -11.20 7.96
CA GLN A 31 32.79 -11.51 7.00
C GLN A 31 31.63 -10.53 7.10
N GLU A 32 31.35 -9.81 6.03
CA GLU A 32 30.30 -8.81 5.97
C GLU A 32 28.91 -9.45 5.90
N SER A 33 27.96 -8.85 6.61
CA SER A 33 26.55 -9.25 6.62
C SER A 33 25.64 -8.14 6.14
N TYR A 34 24.72 -8.48 5.26
CA TYR A 34 23.75 -7.57 4.66
C TYR A 34 22.32 -8.05 4.89
N LEU A 35 21.43 -7.12 5.22
CA LEU A 35 20.00 -7.38 5.37
C LEU A 35 19.21 -6.83 4.16
N ALA A 36 18.51 -7.70 3.47
CA ALA A 36 17.48 -7.34 2.52
C ALA A 36 16.14 -7.24 3.26
N ALA A 37 15.80 -6.04 3.71
CA ALA A 37 14.55 -5.78 4.41
C ALA A 37 13.33 -5.91 3.49
N SER A 38 12.18 -6.19 4.07
CA SER A 38 10.89 -6.31 3.37
C SER A 38 9.83 -5.46 4.04
N ASN A 39 8.98 -4.83 3.23
CA ASN A 39 7.69 -4.32 3.70
C ASN A 39 6.73 -5.48 3.97
N GLN A 40 5.83 -5.31 4.94
CA GLN A 40 4.73 -6.25 5.20
C GLN A 40 3.64 -6.15 4.15
N LEU A 41 3.38 -4.93 3.66
CA LEU A 41 2.31 -4.60 2.73
C LEU A 41 2.87 -4.34 1.32
N PRO A 42 2.14 -4.72 0.28
CA PRO A 42 2.48 -4.33 -1.09
C PRO A 42 2.26 -2.83 -1.27
N GLU A 43 3.11 -2.20 -2.08
CA GLU A 43 2.90 -0.82 -2.50
C GLU A 43 1.70 -0.72 -3.45
N GLN A 44 1.00 0.41 -3.45
CA GLN A 44 -0.13 0.67 -4.33
C GLN A 44 0.24 0.50 -5.81
N THR A 45 1.46 0.92 -6.18
CA THR A 45 2.01 0.71 -7.53
C THR A 45 2.26 -0.76 -7.85
N MET A 46 2.53 -1.61 -6.86
CA MET A 46 2.67 -3.05 -7.03
C MET A 46 1.32 -3.70 -7.31
N LEU A 47 0.26 -3.27 -6.62
CA LEU A 47 -1.12 -3.74 -6.86
C LEU A 47 -1.60 -3.34 -8.27
N LEU A 48 -1.34 -2.10 -8.71
CA LEU A 48 -1.58 -1.69 -10.09
C LEU A 48 -0.83 -2.61 -11.07
N GLY A 49 0.42 -2.95 -10.78
CA GLY A 49 1.22 -3.87 -11.60
C GLY A 49 0.62 -5.28 -11.66
N ALA A 50 0.10 -5.80 -10.54
CA ALA A 50 -0.58 -7.10 -10.49
C ALA A 50 -1.87 -7.10 -11.31
N LEU A 51 -2.69 -6.05 -11.20
CA LEU A 51 -3.92 -5.91 -11.99
C LEU A 51 -3.63 -5.79 -13.50
N ARG A 52 -2.58 -5.05 -13.88
CA ARG A 52 -2.12 -4.98 -15.27
C ARG A 52 -1.69 -6.36 -15.80
N TYR A 53 -0.98 -7.14 -14.97
CA TYR A 53 -0.63 -8.51 -15.32
C TYR A 53 -1.87 -9.38 -15.53
N MET A 54 -2.87 -9.28 -14.65
CA MET A 54 -4.14 -9.99 -14.77
C MET A 54 -4.90 -9.60 -16.05
N ALA A 55 -4.94 -8.31 -16.38
CA ALA A 55 -5.58 -7.81 -17.60
C ALA A 55 -4.89 -8.35 -18.87
N LEU A 56 -3.56 -8.37 -18.90
CA LEU A 56 -2.81 -8.98 -20.02
C LEU A 56 -3.03 -10.49 -20.11
N GLN A 57 -3.11 -11.19 -18.97
CA GLN A 57 -3.43 -12.61 -18.93
C GLN A 57 -4.82 -12.89 -19.52
N LYS A 58 -5.83 -12.13 -19.09
CA LYS A 58 -7.20 -12.24 -19.61
C LYS A 58 -7.29 -11.95 -21.11
N ALA A 59 -6.51 -10.97 -21.58
CA ALA A 59 -6.46 -10.59 -23.00
C ALA A 59 -5.63 -11.55 -23.88
N GLY A 60 -4.97 -12.57 -23.30
CA GLY A 60 -4.07 -13.48 -24.02
C GLY A 60 -2.81 -12.81 -24.57
N LEU A 61 -2.33 -11.76 -23.89
CA LEU A 61 -1.19 -10.93 -24.31
C LEU A 61 0.08 -11.17 -23.46
N LEU A 62 0.15 -12.27 -22.71
CA LEU A 62 1.37 -12.66 -22.00
C LEU A 62 2.14 -13.72 -22.78
N HIS A 63 3.24 -13.30 -23.41
CA HIS A 63 4.15 -14.20 -24.10
C HIS A 63 5.35 -14.54 -23.22
N THR A 64 5.81 -15.78 -23.28
CA THR A 64 6.93 -16.28 -22.47
C THR A 64 8.27 -15.65 -22.83
N ASP A 65 8.46 -15.29 -24.11
CA ASP A 65 9.66 -14.66 -24.67
C ASP A 65 9.59 -13.13 -24.63
N PHE A 66 8.45 -12.55 -24.21
CA PHE A 66 8.18 -11.11 -24.22
C PHE A 66 8.38 -10.44 -25.59
N SER A 67 8.23 -11.20 -26.66
CA SER A 67 8.29 -10.68 -28.03
C SER A 67 6.89 -10.38 -28.53
N TYR A 68 6.67 -9.18 -29.06
CA TYR A 68 5.37 -8.69 -29.47
C TYR A 68 5.43 -8.01 -30.83
N THR A 69 4.47 -8.30 -31.68
CA THR A 69 4.25 -7.58 -32.92
C THR A 69 3.81 -6.14 -32.66
N PRO A 70 3.95 -5.20 -33.61
CA PRO A 70 3.44 -3.84 -33.45
C PRO A 70 1.95 -3.77 -33.10
N ALA A 71 1.13 -4.65 -33.70
CA ALA A 71 -0.31 -4.72 -33.40
C ALA A 71 -0.59 -5.20 -31.96
N GLU A 72 0.18 -6.15 -31.44
CA GLU A 72 0.07 -6.60 -30.05
C GLU A 72 0.55 -5.53 -29.08
N GLN A 73 1.61 -4.81 -29.42
CA GLN A 73 2.09 -3.69 -28.61
C GLN A 73 1.02 -2.61 -28.44
N GLU A 74 0.26 -2.31 -29.50
CA GLU A 74 -0.85 -1.36 -29.44
C GLU A 74 -1.98 -1.89 -28.54
N ARG A 75 -2.34 -3.16 -28.68
CA ARG A 75 -3.32 -3.83 -27.79
C ARG A 75 -2.85 -3.83 -26.33
N ILE A 76 -1.56 -4.04 -26.07
CA ILE A 76 -0.98 -3.98 -24.72
C ILE A 76 -1.10 -2.55 -24.16
N ARG A 77 -0.76 -1.52 -24.93
CA ARG A 77 -0.91 -0.11 -24.51
C ARG A 77 -2.37 0.24 -24.20
N ALA A 78 -3.30 -0.22 -25.02
CA ALA A 78 -4.73 -0.05 -24.74
C ALA A 78 -5.17 -0.78 -23.47
N CYS A 79 -4.61 -1.97 -23.22
CA CYS A 79 -4.96 -2.80 -22.07
C CYS A 79 -4.42 -2.27 -20.74
N ILE A 80 -3.16 -1.83 -20.67
CA ILE A 80 -2.47 -1.49 -19.42
C ILE A 80 -1.93 -0.06 -19.34
N GLY A 81 -2.19 0.75 -20.36
CA GLY A 81 -1.63 2.08 -20.51
C GLY A 81 -0.23 2.07 -21.13
N PRO A 82 0.23 3.24 -21.60
CA PRO A 82 1.46 3.36 -22.41
C PRO A 82 2.75 3.25 -21.58
N GLU A 83 2.70 3.44 -20.29
CA GLU A 83 3.89 3.48 -19.41
C GLU A 83 3.62 3.04 -17.98
N SER A 84 4.71 2.82 -17.23
CA SER A 84 4.64 2.60 -15.78
C SER A 84 4.19 3.85 -15.05
N PHE A 85 3.55 3.68 -13.88
CA PHE A 85 3.18 4.79 -13.02
C PHE A 85 4.41 5.62 -12.61
N ARG A 86 4.25 6.96 -12.63
CA ARG A 86 5.24 7.94 -12.20
C ARG A 86 4.56 9.07 -11.44
N PHE A 87 5.03 9.38 -10.24
CA PHE A 87 4.50 10.50 -9.46
C PHE A 87 4.70 11.87 -10.14
N GLN A 88 5.74 12.01 -10.99
CA GLN A 88 6.02 13.26 -11.71
C GLN A 88 5.02 13.56 -12.83
N LYS A 89 4.17 12.60 -13.16
CA LYS A 89 3.17 12.73 -14.21
C LYS A 89 1.78 12.68 -13.59
N PRO A 90 1.11 13.80 -13.39
CA PRO A 90 -0.21 13.83 -12.77
C PRO A 90 -1.30 13.21 -13.65
N ASP A 91 -1.10 13.22 -14.97
CA ASP A 91 -2.05 12.68 -15.95
C ASP A 91 -1.49 11.42 -16.60
N GLN A 92 -1.99 10.26 -16.22
CA GLN A 92 -1.59 8.97 -16.75
C GLN A 92 -2.80 8.08 -17.01
N SER A 93 -2.74 7.29 -18.08
CA SER A 93 -3.71 6.25 -18.36
C SER A 93 -3.19 4.89 -17.90
N PHE A 94 -4.06 4.10 -17.31
CA PHE A 94 -3.76 2.72 -16.89
C PHE A 94 -4.54 1.68 -17.72
N GLY A 95 -4.99 2.08 -18.91
CA GLY A 95 -5.72 1.22 -19.84
C GLY A 95 -7.11 0.87 -19.33
N VAL A 96 -7.40 -0.42 -19.21
CA VAL A 96 -8.69 -0.93 -18.74
C VAL A 96 -8.91 -0.79 -17.22
N ILE A 97 -7.88 -0.37 -16.48
CA ILE A 97 -7.95 -0.11 -15.04
C ILE A 97 -8.16 1.40 -14.87
N HIS A 98 -9.33 1.81 -14.40
CA HIS A 98 -9.70 3.21 -14.30
C HIS A 98 -9.34 3.82 -12.94
N ALA A 99 -9.64 3.09 -11.85
CA ALA A 99 -9.32 3.54 -10.50
C ALA A 99 -9.12 2.38 -9.53
N LEU A 100 -8.37 2.63 -8.45
CA LEU A 100 -8.17 1.71 -7.32
C LEU A 100 -8.49 2.44 -6.01
N SER A 101 -8.97 1.70 -5.02
CA SER A 101 -8.98 2.16 -3.64
C SER A 101 -7.60 2.08 -2.99
N PRO A 102 -7.38 2.69 -1.83
CA PRO A 102 -6.31 2.28 -0.92
C PRO A 102 -6.30 0.77 -0.68
N LEU A 103 -5.11 0.25 -0.36
CA LEU A 103 -4.94 -1.11 0.13
C LEU A 103 -5.63 -1.27 1.49
N PHE A 104 -6.36 -2.37 1.65
CA PHE A 104 -6.90 -2.83 2.93
C PHE A 104 -6.73 -4.34 3.04
N LEU A 105 -7.09 -4.92 4.18
CA LEU A 105 -7.18 -6.37 4.33
C LEU A 105 -8.64 -6.79 4.40
N VAL A 106 -8.90 -8.04 4.03
CA VAL A 106 -10.17 -8.70 4.27
C VAL A 106 -9.96 -9.96 5.08
N ASN A 107 -10.81 -10.18 6.08
CA ASN A 107 -10.96 -11.49 6.70
C ASN A 107 -11.86 -12.32 5.80
N ARG A 108 -11.34 -13.44 5.29
CA ARG A 108 -12.04 -14.26 4.28
C ARG A 108 -13.18 -15.10 4.85
N GLU A 109 -13.11 -15.45 6.14
CA GLU A 109 -14.15 -16.23 6.82
C GLU A 109 -15.28 -15.32 7.29
N LYS A 110 -14.95 -14.25 8.02
CA LYS A 110 -15.93 -13.29 8.55
C LYS A 110 -16.47 -12.34 7.49
N GLN A 111 -15.80 -12.22 6.34
CA GLN A 111 -16.10 -11.26 5.27
C GLN A 111 -16.13 -9.80 5.79
N THR A 112 -15.15 -9.45 6.62
CA THR A 112 -14.97 -8.12 7.19
C THR A 112 -13.78 -7.40 6.56
N VAL A 113 -13.78 -6.08 6.67
CA VAL A 113 -12.73 -5.18 6.18
C VAL A 113 -11.83 -4.76 7.32
N LEU A 114 -10.52 -4.79 7.10
CA LEU A 114 -9.54 -4.27 8.04
C LEU A 114 -8.71 -3.17 7.36
N ILE A 115 -8.57 -2.06 8.06
CA ILE A 115 -7.78 -0.90 7.62
C ILE A 115 -6.55 -0.71 8.51
N PRO A 116 -5.50 0.00 8.07
CA PRO A 116 -4.41 0.38 8.96
C PRO A 116 -4.96 1.05 10.21
N ASN A 117 -4.50 0.61 11.39
CA ASN A 117 -5.01 1.17 12.64
C ASN A 117 -4.66 2.66 12.74
N PRO A 118 -5.64 3.57 12.97
CA PRO A 118 -5.36 4.98 13.14
C PRO A 118 -4.42 5.26 14.32
N PHE A 119 -3.37 6.05 14.12
CA PHE A 119 -2.32 6.25 15.14
C PHE A 119 -2.79 6.95 16.42
N HIS A 120 -3.94 7.61 16.39
CA HIS A 120 -4.55 8.16 17.60
C HIS A 120 -5.38 7.13 18.38
N ASN A 121 -5.46 5.88 17.92
CA ASN A 121 -6.06 4.83 18.70
C ASN A 121 -5.19 4.53 19.90
N ARG A 122 -5.78 4.52 21.08
CA ARG A 122 -5.07 4.15 22.31
C ARG A 122 -4.66 2.68 22.25
N ALA A 123 -3.45 2.37 22.73
CA ALA A 123 -2.96 0.99 22.85
C ALA A 123 -3.76 0.23 23.92
N SER A 124 -5.01 -0.08 23.65
CA SER A 124 -5.94 -0.83 24.48
C SER A 124 -6.21 -2.16 23.79
N LYS A 125 -6.27 -3.23 24.58
CA LYS A 125 -6.70 -4.55 24.10
C LYS A 125 -8.20 -4.62 23.79
N SER A 126 -8.95 -3.57 24.08
CA SER A 126 -10.42 -3.52 24.04
C SER A 126 -10.98 -2.71 22.87
N GLY A 127 -10.37 -2.83 21.66
CA GLY A 127 -10.92 -2.24 20.46
C GLY A 127 -10.48 -0.80 20.18
N TYR A 128 -11.19 -0.13 19.26
CA TYR A 128 -10.90 1.23 18.85
C TYR A 128 -11.33 2.25 19.91
N GLN A 129 -10.36 2.95 20.48
CA GLN A 129 -10.54 4.02 21.45
C GLN A 129 -9.68 5.22 21.04
N PRO A 130 -10.24 6.19 20.30
CA PRO A 130 -9.48 7.37 19.86
C PRO A 130 -9.07 8.23 21.04
N MET A 131 -7.92 8.90 20.91
CA MET A 131 -7.47 9.90 21.86
C MET A 131 -8.44 11.06 21.90
N GLN A 132 -8.79 11.52 23.08
CA GLN A 132 -9.62 12.70 23.28
C GLN A 132 -8.76 13.97 23.18
N LEU A 133 -9.31 14.98 22.49
CA LEU A 133 -8.70 16.30 22.44
C LEU A 133 -9.19 17.13 23.64
N GLY A 134 -8.24 17.83 24.27
CA GLY A 134 -8.51 18.79 25.34
C GLY A 134 -9.25 20.04 24.82
N ALA A 135 -9.53 20.94 25.75
CA ALA A 135 -10.09 22.26 25.42
C ALA A 135 -9.18 23.02 24.45
N PRO A 136 -9.74 23.87 23.56
CA PRO A 136 -8.93 24.67 22.68
C PRO A 136 -8.03 25.63 23.47
N ILE A 137 -6.78 25.72 23.04
CA ILE A 137 -5.77 26.63 23.61
C ILE A 137 -5.47 27.70 22.57
N ARG A 138 -5.60 28.98 22.96
CA ARG A 138 -5.27 30.09 22.07
C ARG A 138 -3.76 30.17 21.86
N CYS A 139 -3.32 30.15 20.61
CA CYS A 139 -1.93 30.24 20.22
C CYS A 139 -1.76 31.26 19.09
N GLY A 140 -1.30 32.46 19.41
CA GLY A 140 -1.25 33.57 18.46
C GLY A 140 -2.65 33.97 17.98
N GLU A 141 -2.85 34.00 16.65
CA GLU A 141 -4.14 34.30 16.01
C GLU A 141 -5.05 33.09 15.84
N GLY A 142 -4.57 31.86 16.22
CA GLY A 142 -5.29 30.59 16.03
C GLY A 142 -5.57 29.87 17.35
N GLU A 143 -6.35 28.80 17.22
CA GLU A 143 -6.60 27.87 18.31
C GLU A 143 -6.01 26.51 17.97
N ILE A 144 -5.38 25.87 18.97
CA ILE A 144 -4.88 24.51 18.88
C ILE A 144 -5.59 23.62 19.90
N ARG A 145 -5.77 22.34 19.55
CA ARG A 145 -6.23 21.32 20.49
C ARG A 145 -5.17 20.23 20.59
N LEU A 146 -4.79 19.87 21.79
CA LEU A 146 -3.85 18.80 22.06
C LEU A 146 -4.57 17.61 22.70
N PRO A 147 -4.08 16.37 22.48
CA PRO A 147 -4.57 15.24 23.25
C PRO A 147 -4.40 15.47 24.75
N LEU A 148 -5.32 14.93 25.55
CA LEU A 148 -5.19 14.95 26.99
C LEU A 148 -3.88 14.24 27.40
N ALA A 149 -3.18 14.77 28.39
CA ALA A 149 -1.87 14.26 28.84
C ALA A 149 -1.90 12.79 29.29
N GLU A 150 -3.05 12.32 29.75
CA GLU A 150 -3.27 10.92 30.12
C GLU A 150 -3.40 9.99 28.90
N GLU A 151 -3.79 10.54 27.76
CA GLU A 151 -4.12 9.81 26.54
C GLU A 151 -2.87 9.58 25.66
N TYR A 152 -1.93 10.50 25.67
CA TYR A 152 -0.77 10.47 24.78
C TYR A 152 0.55 10.45 25.57
N LYS A 153 1.35 9.42 25.30
CA LYS A 153 2.73 9.30 25.81
C LYS A 153 3.67 9.06 24.65
N ALA A 154 4.35 10.08 24.18
CA ALA A 154 5.27 10.01 23.04
C ALA A 154 6.28 8.85 23.11
N LYS A 155 6.76 8.50 24.32
CA LYS A 155 7.68 7.36 24.54
C LYS A 155 7.07 5.98 24.25
N LYS A 156 5.74 5.87 24.23
CA LYS A 156 5.06 4.58 23.95
C LYS A 156 4.78 4.37 22.48
N GLY A 157 4.99 5.41 21.66
CA GLY A 157 4.59 5.38 20.26
C GLY A 157 3.06 5.30 20.10
N TYR A 158 2.64 4.79 18.98
CA TYR A 158 1.24 4.56 18.60
C TYR A 158 0.95 3.07 18.47
N ALA A 159 -0.32 2.69 18.56
CA ALA A 159 -0.74 1.31 18.32
C ALA A 159 -0.64 0.98 16.82
N SER A 160 0.26 0.07 16.48
CA SER A 160 0.37 -0.47 15.13
C SER A 160 -0.67 -1.58 14.88
N GLY A 161 -0.79 -2.04 13.63
CA GLY A 161 -1.65 -3.14 13.24
C GLY A 161 -2.80 -2.72 12.35
N PHE A 162 -3.87 -3.50 12.38
CA PHE A 162 -5.08 -3.31 11.57
C PHE A 162 -6.30 -3.29 12.45
N LEU A 163 -7.21 -2.40 12.13
CA LEU A 163 -8.50 -2.24 12.77
C LEU A 163 -9.57 -2.92 11.89
N GLU A 164 -10.28 -3.89 12.44
CA GLU A 164 -11.43 -4.54 11.79
C GLU A 164 -12.66 -3.63 11.92
N LEU A 165 -13.25 -3.27 10.79
CA LEU A 165 -14.50 -2.51 10.76
C LEU A 165 -15.67 -3.40 11.20
N GLY A 166 -16.62 -2.82 11.93
CA GLY A 166 -17.74 -3.55 12.55
C GLY A 166 -17.43 -3.99 13.98
N SER A 167 -16.47 -4.90 14.21
CA SER A 167 -16.09 -5.32 15.57
C SER A 167 -15.26 -4.26 16.30
N ARG A 168 -14.52 -3.44 15.57
CA ARG A 168 -13.53 -2.46 16.07
C ARG A 168 -12.35 -3.09 16.81
N ASP A 169 -12.09 -4.38 16.58
CA ASP A 169 -10.93 -5.08 17.13
C ASP A 169 -9.64 -4.70 16.41
N VAL A 170 -8.54 -4.66 17.16
CA VAL A 170 -7.21 -4.33 16.61
C VAL A 170 -6.34 -5.58 16.59
N TYR A 171 -5.79 -5.88 15.41
CA TYR A 171 -4.91 -7.02 15.16
C TYR A 171 -3.50 -6.53 14.87
N SER A 172 -2.54 -6.85 15.74
CA SER A 172 -1.13 -6.46 15.59
C SER A 172 -0.23 -7.56 15.01
N GLU A 173 -0.66 -8.81 15.06
CA GLU A 173 0.15 -9.99 14.75
C GLU A 173 -0.33 -10.76 13.51
N LEU A 174 -0.79 -10.03 12.48
CA LEU A 174 -1.26 -10.65 11.23
C LEU A 174 -0.12 -11.15 10.33
N PHE A 175 1.12 -10.69 10.58
CA PHE A 175 2.27 -10.97 9.72
C PHE A 175 3.36 -11.69 10.51
N GLN A 176 3.66 -12.91 10.09
CA GLN A 176 4.79 -13.66 10.64
C GLN A 176 6.06 -13.35 9.85
N LYS A 177 7.09 -12.87 10.55
CA LYS A 177 8.40 -12.57 9.98
C LYS A 177 9.28 -13.82 9.92
N HIS A 178 9.87 -14.07 8.78
CA HIS A 178 10.86 -15.12 8.54
C HIS A 178 12.17 -14.51 8.06
N LEU A 179 13.30 -14.99 8.57
CA LEU A 179 14.62 -14.63 8.09
C LEU A 179 15.23 -15.82 7.34
N ILE A 180 15.64 -15.58 6.11
CA ILE A 180 16.34 -16.58 5.30
C ILE A 180 17.76 -16.09 5.09
N THR A 181 18.72 -16.92 5.44
CA THR A 181 20.13 -16.68 5.12
C THR A 181 20.41 -17.20 3.72
N GLY A 182 21.06 -16.39 2.91
CA GLY A 182 21.56 -16.76 1.60
C GLY A 182 23.03 -16.45 1.50
N ASN A 183 23.72 -17.20 0.66
CA ASN A 183 25.10 -16.98 0.29
C ASN A 183 25.13 -16.56 -1.18
N GLN A 184 25.86 -15.51 -1.50
CA GLN A 184 26.13 -15.11 -2.87
C GLN A 184 27.61 -15.23 -3.13
N GLU A 185 27.98 -16.15 -4.00
CA GLU A 185 29.31 -16.23 -4.52
C GLU A 185 29.44 -15.22 -5.65
N VAL A 186 30.24 -14.19 -5.46
CA VAL A 186 30.58 -13.23 -6.51
C VAL A 186 31.83 -13.77 -7.19
N MET A 187 31.66 -14.24 -8.42
CA MET A 187 32.79 -14.61 -9.28
C MET A 187 33.29 -13.35 -9.98
N GLU A 188 34.17 -12.60 -9.37
CA GLU A 188 35.13 -11.74 -10.06
C GLU A 188 36.48 -12.48 -10.09
N GLU A 189 37.20 -12.34 -11.20
CA GLU A 189 38.34 -13.19 -11.54
C GLU A 189 39.52 -13.18 -10.53
N ASP A 190 39.57 -12.25 -9.58
CA ASP A 190 40.67 -12.09 -8.64
C ASP A 190 40.36 -12.11 -7.13
N GLU A 191 39.09 -11.98 -6.71
CA GLU A 191 38.72 -12.02 -5.29
C GLU A 191 37.39 -12.73 -5.08
N ARG A 192 37.39 -13.88 -4.39
CA ARG A 192 36.21 -14.59 -3.95
C ARG A 192 35.68 -13.92 -2.68
N GLU A 193 34.92 -12.85 -2.83
CA GLU A 193 34.16 -12.30 -1.72
C GLU A 193 32.88 -13.13 -1.50
N GLN A 194 32.85 -13.87 -0.42
CA GLN A 194 31.65 -14.53 0.07
C GLN A 194 30.85 -13.51 0.88
N ALA A 195 29.82 -12.94 0.28
CA ALA A 195 28.89 -12.07 1.01
C ALA A 195 27.71 -12.90 1.53
N PHE A 196 27.56 -12.93 2.84
CA PHE A 196 26.33 -13.43 3.44
C PHE A 196 25.27 -12.36 3.40
N PHE A 197 24.05 -12.74 3.03
CA PHE A 197 22.91 -11.85 3.17
C PHE A 197 21.78 -12.55 3.91
N ARG A 198 21.09 -11.80 4.73
CA ARG A 198 19.81 -12.18 5.32
C ARG A 198 18.69 -11.50 4.57
N ARG A 199 17.61 -12.21 4.31
CA ARG A 199 16.42 -11.66 3.66
C ARG A 199 15.22 -11.85 4.56
N GLU A 200 14.51 -10.75 4.75
CA GLU A 200 13.20 -10.79 5.40
C GLU A 200 12.13 -11.27 4.42
N ARG A 201 11.31 -12.18 4.90
CA ARG A 201 10.06 -12.60 4.26
C ARG A 201 8.94 -12.49 5.28
N TYR A 202 7.74 -12.27 4.78
CA TYR A 202 6.55 -12.27 5.62
C TYR A 202 5.56 -13.32 5.12
N ALA A 203 4.83 -13.93 6.06
CA ALA A 203 3.64 -14.70 5.78
C ALA A 203 2.46 -13.94 6.39
N LEU A 204 1.45 -13.65 5.61
CA LEU A 204 0.17 -13.15 6.10
C LEU A 204 -0.62 -14.34 6.66
N ASP A 205 -1.29 -14.14 7.78
CA ASP A 205 -2.18 -15.15 8.34
C ASP A 205 -3.19 -15.61 7.26
N LYS A 206 -3.40 -16.93 7.19
CA LYS A 206 -4.18 -17.59 6.15
C LYS A 206 -5.65 -17.13 6.05
N ASP A 207 -6.21 -16.61 7.14
CA ASP A 207 -7.60 -16.15 7.17
C ASP A 207 -7.78 -14.77 6.54
N TYR A 208 -6.67 -14.09 6.22
CA TYR A 208 -6.67 -12.76 5.63
C TYR A 208 -6.14 -12.74 4.19
N ALA A 209 -6.50 -11.70 3.48
CA ALA A 209 -5.97 -11.40 2.16
C ALA A 209 -5.76 -9.89 2.00
N PHE A 210 -4.77 -9.49 1.21
CA PHE A 210 -4.68 -8.12 0.70
C PHE A 210 -5.86 -7.85 -0.22
N ALA A 211 -6.40 -6.65 -0.18
CA ALA A 211 -7.56 -6.30 -0.97
C ALA A 211 -7.48 -4.86 -1.51
N VAL A 212 -8.06 -4.66 -2.68
CA VAL A 212 -8.36 -3.35 -3.24
C VAL A 212 -9.73 -3.40 -3.92
N LEU A 213 -10.44 -2.29 -3.91
CA LEU A 213 -11.53 -2.06 -4.84
C LEU A 213 -10.93 -1.55 -6.14
N ALA A 214 -11.35 -2.09 -7.27
CA ALA A 214 -10.86 -1.71 -8.58
C ALA A 214 -12.02 -1.38 -9.51
N GLU A 215 -12.00 -0.19 -10.10
CA GLU A 215 -12.86 0.17 -11.21
C GLU A 215 -12.17 -0.21 -12.51
N THR A 216 -12.79 -1.07 -13.29
CA THR A 216 -12.24 -1.55 -14.55
C THR A 216 -13.28 -1.59 -15.66
N ALA A 217 -12.81 -1.69 -16.90
CA ALA A 217 -13.69 -2.07 -18.00
C ALA A 217 -14.36 -3.42 -17.70
N ALA A 218 -15.55 -3.63 -18.24
CA ALA A 218 -16.28 -4.89 -18.02
C ALA A 218 -15.46 -6.08 -18.52
N ASP A 219 -15.45 -7.16 -17.72
CA ASP A 219 -14.75 -8.43 -18.03
C ASP A 219 -13.24 -8.28 -18.32
N ALA A 220 -12.59 -7.22 -17.82
CA ALA A 220 -11.18 -6.95 -18.06
C ALA A 220 -10.23 -7.84 -17.25
N LEU A 221 -10.70 -8.43 -16.15
CA LEU A 221 -9.88 -9.24 -15.24
C LEU A 221 -10.41 -10.69 -15.16
N PRO A 222 -9.53 -11.68 -14.98
CA PRO A 222 -9.98 -13.06 -14.69
C PRO A 222 -10.58 -13.13 -13.28
N THR A 223 -11.58 -13.96 -13.07
CA THR A 223 -12.25 -14.12 -11.76
C THR A 223 -11.38 -14.83 -10.71
N ASP A 224 -10.48 -15.72 -11.15
CA ASP A 224 -9.52 -16.45 -10.29
C ASP A 224 -8.26 -16.74 -11.10
N CYS A 225 -7.10 -16.35 -10.58
CA CYS A 225 -5.82 -16.61 -11.23
C CYS A 225 -4.66 -16.56 -10.23
N VAL A 226 -3.47 -16.93 -10.69
CA VAL A 226 -2.22 -16.72 -9.95
C VAL A 226 -1.49 -15.52 -10.52
N VAL A 227 -1.06 -14.64 -9.62
CA VAL A 227 -0.21 -13.48 -9.94
C VAL A 227 1.08 -13.55 -9.15
N TYR A 228 2.11 -12.87 -9.64
CA TYR A 228 3.42 -12.84 -9.01
C TYR A 228 3.76 -11.42 -8.55
N MET A 229 4.03 -11.24 -7.25
CA MET A 229 4.37 -9.94 -6.68
C MET A 229 5.69 -10.00 -5.90
N GLY A 230 6.29 -8.82 -5.74
CA GLY A 230 7.47 -8.64 -4.91
C GLY A 230 8.78 -9.10 -5.53
N VAL A 231 9.82 -9.08 -4.71
CA VAL A 231 11.18 -9.55 -5.06
C VAL A 231 11.13 -11.08 -5.12
N LYS A 232 11.73 -11.68 -6.14
CA LYS A 232 11.68 -13.14 -6.39
C LYS A 232 10.31 -13.67 -6.81
N ARG A 233 9.32 -12.77 -7.10
CA ARG A 233 8.06 -13.16 -7.71
C ARG A 233 7.29 -14.21 -6.90
N ALA A 234 7.04 -13.90 -5.62
CA ALA A 234 6.19 -14.77 -4.79
C ALA A 234 4.79 -14.91 -5.43
N ALA A 235 4.24 -16.11 -5.33
CA ALA A 235 2.94 -16.44 -5.92
C ALA A 235 1.80 -16.03 -4.99
N PHE A 236 0.76 -15.41 -5.58
CA PHE A 236 -0.48 -15.03 -4.90
C PHE A 236 -1.67 -15.53 -5.70
N ARG A 237 -2.68 -16.04 -5.03
CA ARG A 237 -3.98 -16.28 -5.63
C ARG A 237 -4.77 -14.99 -5.65
N ALA A 238 -5.12 -14.52 -6.83
CA ALA A 238 -6.00 -13.37 -7.02
C ALA A 238 -7.43 -13.84 -7.29
N ARG A 239 -8.41 -13.25 -6.59
CA ARG A 239 -9.85 -13.45 -6.83
C ARG A 239 -10.53 -12.12 -7.08
N VAL A 240 -11.45 -12.10 -8.03
CA VAL A 240 -12.20 -10.92 -8.44
C VAL A 240 -13.68 -11.22 -8.34
N CYS A 241 -14.42 -10.39 -7.62
CA CYS A 241 -15.88 -10.44 -7.56
C CYS A 241 -16.45 -9.01 -7.61
N PRO A 242 -17.72 -8.81 -8.02
CA PRO A 242 -18.37 -7.51 -7.89
C PRO A 242 -18.28 -7.02 -6.43
N ALA A 243 -17.99 -5.75 -6.22
CA ALA A 243 -17.83 -5.19 -4.88
C ALA A 243 -19.12 -5.36 -4.05
N GLU A 244 -20.27 -5.20 -4.67
CA GLU A 244 -21.60 -5.39 -4.05
C GLU A 244 -21.88 -6.81 -3.55
N ALA A 245 -21.15 -7.81 -4.03
CA ALA A 245 -21.25 -9.19 -3.55
C ALA A 245 -20.55 -9.39 -2.19
N PHE A 246 -19.75 -8.43 -1.74
CA PHE A 246 -19.08 -8.48 -0.44
C PHE A 246 -19.90 -7.72 0.60
N PRO A 247 -20.25 -8.32 1.75
CA PRO A 247 -21.23 -7.76 2.70
C PRO A 247 -20.96 -6.32 3.12
N ALA A 248 -19.69 -5.96 3.36
CA ALA A 248 -19.31 -4.62 3.78
C ALA A 248 -19.61 -3.52 2.71
N PHE A 249 -19.74 -3.88 1.44
CA PHE A 249 -20.00 -2.96 0.34
C PHE A 249 -21.39 -3.11 -0.26
N GLN A 250 -22.20 -4.03 0.26
CA GLN A 250 -23.55 -4.29 -0.24
C GLN A 250 -24.45 -3.07 -0.07
N GLY A 251 -25.13 -2.67 -1.15
CA GLY A 251 -26.05 -1.52 -1.15
C GLY A 251 -25.38 -0.14 -1.06
N GLN A 252 -24.05 -0.09 -1.06
CA GLN A 252 -23.31 1.16 -1.07
C GLN A 252 -23.01 1.60 -2.51
N ALA A 253 -23.19 2.90 -2.78
CA ALA A 253 -22.86 3.54 -4.04
C ALA A 253 -21.88 4.67 -3.79
N ALA A 254 -20.85 4.80 -4.63
CA ALA A 254 -19.88 5.90 -4.55
C ALA A 254 -19.35 6.25 -5.94
N GLU A 255 -18.81 7.44 -6.09
CA GLU A 255 -18.26 7.95 -7.35
C GLU A 255 -16.95 7.23 -7.77
N SER A 256 -16.26 6.63 -6.82
CA SER A 256 -15.00 5.93 -7.07
C SER A 256 -14.74 4.84 -6.04
N PRO A 257 -13.83 3.88 -6.34
CA PRO A 257 -13.38 2.86 -5.37
C PRO A 257 -12.84 3.45 -4.06
N SER A 258 -12.09 4.55 -4.15
CA SER A 258 -11.57 5.24 -2.96
C SER A 258 -12.68 5.89 -2.14
N ALA A 259 -13.67 6.50 -2.78
CA ALA A 259 -14.81 7.09 -2.11
C ALA A 259 -15.69 6.03 -1.41
N LEU A 260 -15.83 4.85 -2.03
CA LEU A 260 -16.58 3.73 -1.44
C LEU A 260 -15.92 3.24 -0.14
N LEU A 261 -14.61 2.98 -0.16
CA LEU A 261 -13.89 2.55 1.04
C LEU A 261 -13.85 3.66 2.10
N LYS A 262 -13.61 4.91 1.69
CA LYS A 262 -13.62 6.08 2.57
C LYS A 262 -14.95 6.23 3.29
N GLY A 263 -16.07 6.17 2.57
CA GLY A 263 -17.42 6.27 3.14
C GLY A 263 -17.69 5.20 4.19
N LEU A 264 -17.26 3.95 3.94
CA LEU A 264 -17.37 2.87 4.92
C LEU A 264 -16.57 3.20 6.19
N VAL A 265 -15.33 3.68 6.06
CA VAL A 265 -14.47 4.02 7.20
C VAL A 265 -15.03 5.20 8.00
N GLU A 266 -15.48 6.27 7.33
CA GLU A 266 -16.05 7.44 8.00
C GLU A 266 -17.33 7.10 8.76
N ALA A 267 -18.19 6.25 8.20
CA ALA A 267 -19.41 5.78 8.88
C ALA A 267 -19.10 4.97 10.14
N GLU A 268 -18.07 4.13 10.11
CA GLU A 268 -17.70 3.26 11.22
C GLU A 268 -16.88 3.96 12.32
N LEU A 269 -16.03 4.91 11.97
CA LEU A 269 -15.05 5.50 12.89
C LEU A 269 -15.39 6.94 13.31
N ASN A 270 -16.57 7.45 13.00
CA ASN A 270 -16.98 8.79 13.44
C ASN A 270 -16.87 8.92 14.97
N THR A 271 -16.08 9.89 15.43
CA THR A 271 -15.81 10.14 16.85
C THR A 271 -16.41 11.43 17.38
N GLY A 272 -16.95 12.28 16.48
CA GLY A 272 -17.42 13.63 16.82
C GLY A 272 -16.29 14.65 17.10
N ASP A 273 -15.04 14.21 17.21
CA ASP A 273 -13.84 15.06 17.33
C ASP A 273 -13.22 15.31 15.95
N ALA A 274 -12.67 16.51 15.71
CA ALA A 274 -12.09 16.91 14.43
C ALA A 274 -10.75 16.19 14.13
N TRP A 275 -10.82 14.89 13.89
CA TRP A 275 -9.71 14.09 13.43
C TRP A 275 -9.79 13.79 11.95
N TYR A 276 -8.65 13.89 11.28
CA TYR A 276 -8.44 13.43 9.91
C TYR A 276 -7.49 12.25 9.92
N TYR A 277 -7.83 11.20 9.19
CA TYR A 277 -7.12 9.95 9.15
C TYR A 277 -6.64 9.64 7.73
N ALA A 278 -5.34 9.37 7.57
CA ALA A 278 -4.75 8.94 6.32
C ALA A 278 -5.08 7.46 6.07
N LEU A 279 -6.08 7.21 5.25
CA LEU A 279 -6.47 5.84 4.85
C LEU A 279 -5.45 5.24 3.87
N SER A 280 -4.71 6.08 3.16
CA SER A 280 -3.61 5.70 2.28
C SER A 280 -2.36 6.53 2.56
N ASP A 281 -1.26 6.15 1.90
CA ASP A 281 -0.06 6.99 1.89
C ASP A 281 -0.35 8.32 1.19
N LEU A 282 0.14 9.42 1.79
CA LEU A 282 -0.13 10.77 1.31
C LEU A 282 1.14 11.41 0.73
N ILE A 283 0.96 12.13 -0.37
CA ILE A 283 2.01 12.92 -1.02
C ILE A 283 1.98 14.32 -0.40
N ALA A 284 2.94 14.62 0.47
CA ALA A 284 3.06 15.91 1.10
C ALA A 284 3.84 16.89 0.19
N PRO A 285 3.33 18.10 -0.06
CA PRO A 285 4.06 19.13 -0.79
C PRO A 285 5.26 19.64 0.03
N PRO A 286 6.26 20.23 -0.61
CA PRO A 286 7.31 20.96 0.11
C PRO A 286 6.71 22.02 1.04
N GLY A 287 7.17 22.07 2.30
CA GLY A 287 6.63 22.98 3.30
C GLY A 287 5.26 22.58 3.86
N PHE A 288 4.91 21.30 3.73
CA PHE A 288 3.71 20.72 4.34
C PHE A 288 3.54 21.15 5.79
N ARG A 289 2.38 21.70 6.09
CA ARG A 289 2.01 22.08 7.46
C ARG A 289 1.07 21.04 8.04
N LEU A 290 1.49 20.48 9.15
CA LEU A 290 0.66 19.64 10.00
C LEU A 290 -0.32 20.54 10.75
N GLY A 291 -1.54 20.06 10.97
CA GLY A 291 -2.56 20.79 11.72
C GLY A 291 -2.16 21.14 13.16
N SER A 292 -3.12 21.32 14.05
CA SER A 292 -2.87 21.67 15.46
C SER A 292 -2.06 20.60 16.20
N PHE A 293 -2.30 19.33 15.89
CA PHE A 293 -1.56 18.17 16.40
C PHE A 293 -1.62 17.05 15.36
N SER A 294 -0.55 16.27 15.26
CA SER A 294 -0.51 15.14 14.34
C SER A 294 0.38 14.02 14.88
N ILE A 295 0.01 12.78 14.58
CA ILE A 295 0.85 11.59 14.77
C ILE A 295 1.07 11.02 13.38
N VAL A 296 2.29 11.16 12.87
CA VAL A 296 2.66 10.79 11.52
C VAL A 296 3.87 9.88 11.49
N GLU A 297 3.91 9.00 10.52
CA GLU A 297 5.08 8.22 10.16
C GLU A 297 5.41 8.49 8.70
N GLU A 298 6.67 8.72 8.42
CA GLU A 298 7.16 8.89 7.07
C GLU A 298 7.66 7.55 6.51
N LYS A 299 7.45 7.37 5.21
CA LYS A 299 8.03 6.26 4.48
C LYS A 299 8.65 6.75 3.19
N SER A 300 9.75 6.14 2.78
CA SER A 300 10.36 6.42 1.49
C SER A 300 10.02 5.37 0.45
N LEU A 301 9.83 5.83 -0.78
CA LEU A 301 9.45 5.00 -1.92
C LEU A 301 10.26 5.38 -3.17
N ARG A 302 10.70 4.38 -3.91
CA ARG A 302 11.22 4.53 -5.28
C ARG A 302 10.44 3.65 -6.23
N ASN A 303 9.86 4.25 -7.24
CA ASN A 303 9.15 3.50 -8.26
C ASN A 303 10.09 2.59 -9.06
N ILE A 304 9.54 1.48 -9.53
CA ILE A 304 10.17 0.65 -10.55
C ILE A 304 9.59 1.08 -11.89
N GLU A 305 10.42 1.65 -12.73
CA GLU A 305 10.06 2.07 -14.07
C GLU A 305 10.33 0.93 -15.05
N THR A 306 9.33 0.61 -15.86
CA THR A 306 9.47 -0.28 -17.00
C THR A 306 9.49 0.59 -18.23
N LYS A 307 10.59 0.60 -18.99
CA LYS A 307 10.58 1.14 -20.33
C LYS A 307 9.86 0.13 -21.22
N LEU A 308 8.79 0.56 -21.84
CA LEU A 308 8.20 -0.10 -22.98
C LEU A 308 9.21 0.07 -24.13
N GLY A 309 10.21 -0.82 -24.19
CA GLY A 309 11.23 -0.81 -25.22
C GLY A 309 10.65 -1.22 -26.55
N GLU A 310 11.32 -0.86 -27.64
CA GLU A 310 10.85 -1.04 -29.01
C GLU A 310 10.55 -2.49 -29.41
N THR A 311 11.10 -3.50 -28.70
CA THR A 311 10.90 -4.92 -29.01
C THR A 311 10.61 -5.81 -27.80
N ARG A 312 10.90 -5.38 -26.57
CA ARG A 312 10.71 -6.19 -25.35
C ARG A 312 10.05 -5.35 -24.25
N LEU A 313 8.74 -5.30 -24.30
CA LEU A 313 7.87 -4.44 -23.49
C LEU A 313 8.05 -4.52 -21.96
N LEU A 314 8.60 -5.59 -21.41
CA LEU A 314 8.65 -5.82 -19.99
C LEU A 314 10.06 -6.15 -19.46
N HIS A 315 11.09 -6.01 -20.29
CA HIS A 315 12.40 -6.62 -19.98
C HIS A 315 13.37 -5.74 -19.18
N ARG A 316 13.20 -4.42 -19.16
CA ARG A 316 14.11 -3.52 -18.42
C ARG A 316 13.36 -2.81 -17.31
N ARG A 317 13.42 -3.39 -16.13
CA ARG A 317 13.01 -2.72 -14.90
C ARG A 317 14.17 -1.86 -14.41
N ARG A 318 13.93 -0.58 -14.26
CA ARG A 318 14.87 0.36 -13.65
C ARG A 318 14.21 0.96 -12.43
N ARG A 319 14.93 0.98 -11.31
CA ARG A 319 14.51 1.75 -10.14
C ARG A 319 14.65 3.24 -10.46
N SER A 320 13.63 4.02 -10.18
CA SER A 320 13.67 5.47 -10.35
C SER A 320 14.81 6.08 -9.53
N PRO A 321 15.56 7.05 -10.06
CA PRO A 321 16.55 7.77 -9.26
C PRO A 321 15.89 8.65 -8.20
N ILE A 322 14.62 9.01 -8.38
CA ILE A 322 13.87 9.89 -7.48
C ILE A 322 13.31 9.07 -6.32
N ARG A 323 13.61 9.53 -5.11
CA ARG A 323 13.03 9.03 -3.86
C ARG A 323 11.88 9.95 -3.45
N TRP A 324 10.73 9.38 -3.21
CA TRP A 324 9.57 10.07 -2.67
C TRP A 324 9.46 9.82 -1.18
N HIS A 325 9.12 10.86 -0.45
CA HIS A 325 8.78 10.79 0.97
C HIS A 325 7.28 10.95 1.10
N LEU A 326 6.64 9.94 1.66
CA LEU A 326 5.20 9.87 1.81
C LEU A 326 4.87 9.84 3.30
N ILE A 327 3.73 10.41 3.67
CA ILE A 327 3.15 10.20 4.98
C ILE A 327 2.40 8.88 4.92
N ARG A 328 2.72 7.98 5.82
CA ARG A 328 2.18 6.62 5.83
C ARG A 328 0.71 6.57 6.20
N ALA A 329 -0.03 5.63 5.60
CA ALA A 329 -1.37 5.22 6.03
C ALA A 329 -1.38 4.88 7.53
N GLY A 330 -2.43 5.28 8.23
CA GLY A 330 -2.49 5.23 9.71
C GLY A 330 -2.26 6.59 10.37
N SER A 331 -1.55 7.51 9.71
CA SER A 331 -1.28 8.85 10.23
C SER A 331 -2.56 9.64 10.47
N VAL A 332 -2.55 10.49 11.52
CA VAL A 332 -3.72 11.27 11.90
C VAL A 332 -3.34 12.73 12.17
N PHE A 333 -4.32 13.61 11.94
CA PHE A 333 -4.18 15.05 12.06
C PHE A 333 -5.41 15.59 12.80
N SER A 334 -5.21 16.59 13.67
CA SER A 334 -6.31 17.26 14.35
C SER A 334 -6.49 18.69 13.86
N GLY A 335 -7.72 19.17 13.89
CA GLY A 335 -8.09 20.56 13.63
C GLY A 335 -8.42 20.86 12.18
N GLN A 336 -7.55 20.55 11.23
CA GLN A 336 -7.83 20.72 9.80
C GLN A 336 -7.18 19.63 8.96
N ALA A 337 -7.79 19.37 7.81
CA ALA A 337 -7.25 18.44 6.83
C ALA A 337 -5.87 18.89 6.36
N PRO A 338 -4.91 17.96 6.22
CA PRO A 338 -3.61 18.30 5.66
C PRO A 338 -3.76 18.73 4.19
N MET A 339 -2.97 19.73 3.80
CA MET A 339 -2.90 20.16 2.40
C MET A 339 -2.03 19.16 1.63
N LEU A 340 -2.58 18.52 0.60
CA LEU A 340 -1.88 17.53 -0.21
C LEU A 340 -1.48 18.09 -1.57
N GLU A 341 -0.44 17.51 -2.15
CA GLU A 341 -0.11 17.74 -3.54
C GLU A 341 -1.15 17.02 -4.43
N LYS A 342 -1.80 17.80 -5.31
CA LYS A 342 -2.77 17.24 -6.26
C LYS A 342 -2.04 16.43 -7.32
N ASN A 343 -2.41 15.17 -7.43
CA ASN A 343 -1.88 14.24 -8.42
C ASN A 343 -2.97 13.24 -8.83
N ALA A 344 -3.67 13.56 -9.91
CA ALA A 344 -4.83 12.78 -10.34
C ALA A 344 -4.47 11.31 -10.62
N ALA A 345 -3.29 11.03 -11.19
CA ALA A 345 -2.83 9.67 -11.43
C ALA A 345 -2.55 8.90 -10.12
N ALA A 346 -1.98 9.57 -9.12
CA ALA A 346 -1.75 8.95 -7.82
C ALA A 346 -3.08 8.73 -7.07
N GLU A 347 -3.97 9.72 -7.09
CA GLU A 347 -5.29 9.63 -6.48
C GLU A 347 -6.14 8.53 -7.13
N SER A 348 -6.07 8.37 -8.46
CA SER A 348 -6.80 7.31 -9.16
C SER A 348 -6.32 5.90 -8.82
N ILE A 349 -5.11 5.73 -8.31
CA ILE A 349 -4.62 4.43 -7.84
C ILE A 349 -4.57 4.30 -6.31
N GLY A 350 -5.31 5.17 -5.59
CA GLY A 350 -5.55 5.03 -4.16
C GLY A 350 -4.55 5.72 -3.23
N TYR A 351 -3.71 6.66 -3.71
CA TYR A 351 -2.96 7.59 -2.85
C TYR A 351 -3.83 8.79 -2.44
N ASN A 352 -3.38 9.56 -1.46
CA ASN A 352 -3.99 10.83 -1.01
C ASN A 352 -5.43 10.69 -0.49
N VAL A 353 -5.81 9.54 0.04
CA VAL A 353 -7.16 9.35 0.61
C VAL A 353 -7.14 9.65 2.10
N ILE A 354 -7.92 10.67 2.48
CA ILE A 354 -8.10 11.11 3.87
C ILE A 354 -9.55 10.97 4.26
N CYS A 355 -9.80 10.37 5.42
CA CYS A 355 -11.10 10.30 6.08
C CYS A 355 -11.25 11.43 7.08
N ASN A 356 -12.45 12.01 7.15
CA ASN A 356 -12.85 12.91 8.22
C ASN A 356 -13.59 12.09 9.29
N LEU A 357 -12.99 11.96 10.48
CA LEU A 357 -13.56 11.18 11.59
C LEU A 357 -14.36 12.04 12.58
N GLY A 358 -14.46 13.35 12.34
CA GLY A 358 -15.26 14.27 13.09
C GLY A 358 -16.37 14.81 12.21
N GLY A 359 -17.48 14.06 12.08
CA GLY A 359 -18.61 14.44 11.27
C GLY A 359 -19.36 15.68 11.76
#